data_28c3873be7480faeec54ac052400aac3
#
_entry.id   28c3873be7480faeec54ac052400aac3
#
_cell.length_a   1.000
_cell.length_b   1.000
_cell.length_c   1.000
_cell.angle_alpha   90.00
_cell.angle_beta   90.00
_cell.angle_gamma   90.00
#
_symmetry.space_group_name_H-M   'P 1'
#
loop_
_entity.id
_entity.type
_entity.pdbx_description
1 polymer ?
#
loop_
_entity_poly.entity_id
_entity_poly.type
_entity_poly.pdbx_seq_one_letter_code
_entity_poly.pdbx_strand_id
1 'polypeptide(L)'
;MELEFWMRVAIGEAEESLREGNKGFGAVIIKDGEMVAAAHDYEETEGDATSHAEINAIKIASQKIGKNLNGCILISTSEPCPMCAFAIAWSGISEIAFGFSIQDALAQGRRRIAFQCVEAFDKASTEVIVHKGILRRECAILYRADVRREINHLRNATDEDLKALNADSIARRTAWFCQNKAGL
;
A
#
# COMPACT_ATOMS: atom_id res chain seq x y z
N MET A 1 -3.31 10.53 15.66
CA MET A 1 -4.02 9.88 14.54
C MET A 1 -3.70 8.40 14.57
N GLU A 2 -4.69 7.56 14.34
CA GLU A 2 -4.53 6.10 14.34
C GLU A 2 -3.96 5.62 12.98
N LEU A 3 -2.63 5.66 12.82
CA LEU A 3 -1.96 5.25 11.58
C LEU A 3 -2.28 3.79 11.19
N GLU A 4 -2.46 2.92 12.17
CA GLU A 4 -2.85 1.53 11.93
C GLU A 4 -4.25 1.39 11.31
N PHE A 5 -5.21 2.21 11.72
CA PHE A 5 -6.54 2.22 11.12
C PHE A 5 -6.45 2.52 9.62
N TRP A 6 -5.76 3.60 9.26
CA TRP A 6 -5.59 4.00 7.87
C TRP A 6 -4.71 3.04 7.07
N MET A 7 -3.74 2.40 7.70
CA MET A 7 -2.97 1.32 7.06
C MET A 7 -3.86 0.12 6.72
N ARG A 8 -4.85 -0.23 7.54
CA ARG A 8 -5.83 -1.28 7.20
C ARG A 8 -6.69 -0.90 5.98
N VAL A 9 -7.04 0.38 5.84
CA VAL A 9 -7.71 0.86 4.63
C VAL A 9 -6.81 0.68 3.40
N ALA A 10 -5.53 1.08 3.50
CA ALA A 10 -4.55 0.88 2.42
C ALA A 10 -4.32 -0.61 2.10
N ILE A 11 -4.35 -1.51 3.10
CA ILE A 11 -4.30 -2.96 2.90
C ILE A 11 -5.53 -3.44 2.12
N GLY A 12 -6.72 -2.92 2.42
CA GLY A 12 -7.95 -3.23 1.66
C GLY A 12 -7.81 -2.86 0.19
N GLU A 13 -7.26 -1.68 -0.12
CA GLU A 13 -6.94 -1.27 -1.49
C GLU A 13 -5.93 -2.22 -2.16
N ALA A 14 -4.87 -2.61 -1.44
CA ALA A 14 -3.89 -3.56 -1.96
C ALA A 14 -4.48 -4.95 -2.25
N GLU A 15 -5.44 -5.41 -1.45
CA GLU A 15 -6.18 -6.65 -1.69
C GLU A 15 -7.07 -6.53 -2.94
N GLU A 16 -7.69 -5.36 -3.18
CA GLU A 16 -8.46 -5.11 -4.40
C GLU A 16 -7.56 -5.13 -5.63
N SER A 17 -6.42 -4.45 -5.57
CA SER A 17 -5.38 -4.50 -6.58
C SER A 17 -5.01 -5.93 -7.00
N LEU A 18 -4.82 -6.82 -6.02
CA LEU A 18 -4.54 -8.24 -6.28
C LEU A 18 -5.73 -8.96 -6.94
N ARG A 19 -6.97 -8.65 -6.54
CA ARG A 19 -8.19 -9.22 -7.14
C ARG A 19 -8.34 -8.83 -8.61
N GLU A 20 -7.99 -7.61 -8.96
CA GLU A 20 -7.97 -7.12 -10.33
C GLU A 20 -6.80 -7.65 -11.18
N GLY A 21 -5.81 -8.28 -10.54
CA GLY A 21 -4.62 -8.87 -11.18
C GLY A 21 -3.42 -7.94 -11.23
N ASN A 22 -3.48 -6.83 -10.52
CA ASN A 22 -2.36 -5.91 -10.35
C ASN A 22 -1.41 -6.35 -9.22
N LYS A 23 -0.41 -5.53 -8.93
CA LYS A 23 0.52 -5.74 -7.83
C LYS A 23 -0.12 -5.26 -6.53
N GLY A 24 -0.15 -6.05 -5.49
CA GLY A 24 -0.83 -5.76 -4.21
C GLY A 24 -0.25 -4.58 -3.45
N PHE A 25 -0.40 -3.39 -3.98
CA PHE A 25 -0.04 -2.13 -3.37
C PHE A 25 -1.27 -1.25 -3.19
N GLY A 26 -1.41 -0.63 -2.03
CA GLY A 26 -2.49 0.28 -1.72
C GLY A 26 -1.97 1.51 -1.00
N ALA A 27 -2.61 2.64 -1.23
CA ALA A 27 -2.28 3.91 -0.58
C ALA A 27 -3.53 4.72 -0.27
N VAL A 28 -3.49 5.47 0.84
CA VAL A 28 -4.51 6.43 1.22
C VAL A 28 -3.87 7.78 1.53
N ILE A 29 -4.59 8.86 1.26
CA ILE A 29 -4.20 10.23 1.63
C ILE A 29 -5.24 10.79 2.59
N ILE A 30 -4.76 11.30 3.71
CA ILE A 30 -5.53 11.83 4.82
C ILE A 30 -5.21 13.32 4.99
N LYS A 31 -6.23 14.12 5.27
CA LYS A 31 -6.08 15.51 5.68
C LYS A 31 -7.04 15.81 6.83
N ASP A 32 -6.56 16.44 7.88
CA ASP A 32 -7.37 16.85 9.07
C ASP A 32 -8.17 15.68 9.68
N GLY A 33 -7.62 14.45 9.61
CA GLY A 33 -8.25 13.23 10.12
C GLY A 33 -9.27 12.59 9.17
N GLU A 34 -9.52 13.16 8.00
CA GLU A 34 -10.46 12.65 7.00
C GLU A 34 -9.74 12.08 5.77
N MET A 35 -10.32 11.05 5.18
CA MET A 35 -9.79 10.44 3.95
C MET A 35 -10.10 11.30 2.72
N VAL A 36 -9.05 11.81 2.10
CA VAL A 36 -9.14 12.57 0.84
C VAL A 36 -9.13 11.63 -0.36
N ALA A 37 -8.26 10.62 -0.36
CA ALA A 37 -8.11 9.68 -1.45
C ALA A 37 -7.75 8.29 -0.93
N ALA A 38 -8.21 7.26 -1.64
CA ALA A 38 -7.73 5.89 -1.55
C ALA A 38 -7.52 5.37 -2.97
N ALA A 39 -6.47 4.61 -3.20
CA ALA A 39 -6.14 4.04 -4.50
C ALA A 39 -5.20 2.84 -4.35
N HIS A 40 -5.13 2.05 -5.40
CA HIS A 40 -4.21 0.95 -5.51
C HIS A 40 -3.41 0.98 -6.83
N ASP A 41 -2.57 -0.01 -7.01
CA ASP A 41 -1.76 -0.18 -8.22
C ASP A 41 -2.65 -0.64 -9.38
N TYR A 42 -2.51 0.00 -10.55
CA TYR A 42 -3.19 -0.33 -11.80
C TYR A 42 -2.20 -0.64 -12.93
N GLU A 43 -0.93 -0.89 -12.61
CA GLU A 43 0.13 -1.05 -13.61
C GLU A 43 -0.20 -2.09 -14.68
N GLU A 44 -0.75 -3.25 -14.27
CA GLU A 44 -1.06 -4.35 -15.20
C GLU A 44 -2.38 -4.10 -15.97
N THR A 45 -3.39 -3.55 -15.31
CA THR A 45 -4.71 -3.32 -15.92
C THR A 45 -4.74 -2.11 -16.85
N GLU A 46 -3.97 -1.07 -16.56
CA GLU A 46 -3.85 0.11 -17.42
C GLU A 46 -2.69 0.01 -18.43
N GLY A 47 -1.75 -0.94 -18.23
CA GLY A 47 -0.55 -1.02 -19.04
C GLY A 47 0.38 0.19 -18.87
N ASP A 48 0.34 0.84 -17.70
CA ASP A 48 1.10 2.04 -17.35
C ASP A 48 2.05 1.74 -16.18
N ALA A 49 3.34 1.67 -16.46
CA ALA A 49 4.39 1.42 -15.46
C ALA A 49 4.46 2.49 -14.35
N THR A 50 3.76 3.60 -14.48
CA THR A 50 3.72 4.68 -13.48
C THR A 50 2.47 4.67 -12.61
N SER A 51 1.48 3.82 -12.92
CA SER A 51 0.18 3.75 -12.24
C SER A 51 0.28 3.04 -10.88
N HIS A 52 1.24 3.47 -10.06
CA HIS A 52 1.40 2.98 -8.69
C HIS A 52 0.35 3.56 -7.74
N ALA A 53 0.05 2.85 -6.66
CA ALA A 53 -0.95 3.25 -5.66
C ALA A 53 -0.77 4.69 -5.16
N GLU A 54 0.47 5.09 -4.84
CA GLU A 54 0.77 6.43 -4.34
C GLU A 54 0.52 7.49 -5.41
N ILE A 55 0.91 7.24 -6.66
CA ILE A 55 0.67 8.15 -7.79
C ILE A 55 -0.82 8.33 -8.02
N ASN A 56 -1.59 7.25 -7.99
CA ASN A 56 -3.03 7.27 -8.18
C ASN A 56 -3.73 8.01 -7.05
N ALA A 57 -3.31 7.78 -5.79
CA ALA A 57 -3.83 8.52 -4.64
C ALA A 57 -3.53 10.03 -4.74
N ILE A 58 -2.32 10.41 -5.17
CA ILE A 58 -1.93 11.82 -5.40
C ILE A 58 -2.80 12.44 -6.50
N LYS A 59 -3.03 11.74 -7.61
CA LYS A 59 -3.91 12.20 -8.71
C LYS A 59 -5.32 12.49 -8.19
N ILE A 60 -5.93 11.54 -7.46
CA ILE A 60 -7.28 11.67 -6.91
C ILE A 60 -7.35 12.82 -5.89
N ALA A 61 -6.40 12.89 -4.97
CA ALA A 61 -6.36 13.97 -3.98
C ALA A 61 -6.22 15.34 -4.66
N SER A 62 -5.33 15.45 -5.65
CA SER A 62 -5.11 16.71 -6.38
C SER A 62 -6.35 17.17 -7.13
N GLN A 63 -7.16 16.25 -7.65
CA GLN A 63 -8.45 16.57 -8.29
C GLN A 63 -9.49 17.08 -7.28
N LYS A 64 -9.48 16.56 -6.05
CA LYS A 64 -10.45 16.93 -5.01
C LYS A 64 -10.11 18.23 -4.28
N ILE A 65 -8.84 18.44 -3.92
CA ILE A 65 -8.44 19.53 -3.05
C ILE A 65 -7.32 20.43 -3.61
N GLY A 66 -6.99 20.25 -4.89
CA GLY A 66 -5.96 21.03 -5.59
C GLY A 66 -4.58 20.36 -5.52
N LYS A 67 -3.67 20.82 -6.38
CA LYS A 67 -2.34 20.21 -6.58
C LYS A 67 -1.37 20.35 -5.39
N ASN A 68 -1.63 21.25 -4.47
CA ASN A 68 -0.82 21.43 -3.27
C ASN A 68 -1.44 20.61 -2.13
N LEU A 69 -0.78 19.50 -1.79
CA LEU A 69 -1.22 18.57 -0.75
C LEU A 69 -0.54 18.80 0.60
N ASN A 70 -0.11 20.06 0.86
CA ASN A 70 0.46 20.41 2.15
C ASN A 70 -0.53 20.14 3.30
N GLY A 71 -0.02 19.59 4.40
CA GLY A 71 -0.82 19.14 5.55
C GLY A 71 -1.52 17.79 5.33
N CYS A 72 -1.31 17.13 4.17
CA CYS A 72 -1.75 15.77 3.97
C CYS A 72 -0.72 14.77 4.47
N ILE A 73 -1.21 13.59 4.83
CA ILE A 73 -0.42 12.41 5.18
C ILE A 73 -0.72 11.34 4.16
N LEU A 74 0.32 10.74 3.57
CA LEU A 74 0.19 9.57 2.69
C LEU A 74 0.57 8.31 3.46
N ILE A 75 -0.30 7.31 3.40
CA ILE A 75 -0.10 6.00 4.04
C ILE A 75 -0.09 4.95 2.93
N SER A 76 0.99 4.17 2.84
CA SER A 76 1.18 3.15 1.81
C SER A 76 1.54 1.79 2.42
N THR A 77 1.03 0.71 1.85
CA THR A 77 1.38 -0.65 2.28
C THR A 77 2.85 -0.99 2.08
N SER A 78 3.53 -0.30 1.14
CA SER A 78 4.95 -0.45 0.86
C SER A 78 5.67 0.88 0.97
N GLU A 79 6.96 0.85 1.30
CA GLU A 79 7.80 2.03 1.19
C GLU A 79 7.76 2.57 -0.25
N PRO A 80 7.47 3.87 -0.43
CA PRO A 80 7.40 4.49 -1.74
C PRO A 80 8.70 4.31 -2.53
N CYS A 81 8.59 3.83 -3.78
CA CYS A 81 9.72 3.74 -4.68
C CYS A 81 10.24 5.15 -5.04
N PRO A 82 11.44 5.29 -5.67
CA PRO A 82 11.98 6.61 -6.01
C PRO A 82 11.01 7.50 -6.77
N MET A 83 10.29 6.97 -7.76
CA MET A 83 9.29 7.73 -8.52
C MET A 83 8.21 8.29 -7.61
N CYS A 84 7.60 7.45 -6.76
CA CYS A 84 6.55 7.84 -5.84
C CYS A 84 7.07 8.81 -4.77
N ALA A 85 8.28 8.58 -4.24
CA ALA A 85 8.88 9.46 -3.23
C ALA A 85 9.10 10.88 -3.76
N PHE A 86 9.62 11.04 -4.99
CA PHE A 86 9.73 12.36 -5.59
C PHE A 86 8.36 12.98 -5.91
N ALA A 87 7.36 12.20 -6.32
CA ALA A 87 6.00 12.71 -6.53
C ALA A 87 5.37 13.20 -5.21
N ILE A 88 5.61 12.48 -4.09
CA ILE A 88 5.20 12.89 -2.75
C ILE A 88 5.81 14.24 -2.39
N ALA A 89 7.13 14.38 -2.51
CA ALA A 89 7.82 15.65 -2.26
C ALA A 89 7.31 16.78 -3.17
N TRP A 90 7.11 16.47 -4.46
CA TRP A 90 6.63 17.45 -5.44
C TRP A 90 5.20 17.94 -5.19
N SER A 91 4.35 17.09 -4.63
CA SER A 91 2.97 17.44 -4.28
C SER A 91 2.84 18.24 -2.98
N GLY A 92 3.92 18.37 -2.20
CA GLY A 92 3.93 19.08 -0.92
C GLY A 92 3.43 18.26 0.27
N ILE A 93 3.26 16.94 0.12
CA ILE A 93 2.95 16.05 1.24
C ILE A 93 4.15 16.06 2.21
N SER A 94 3.89 16.38 3.48
CA SER A 94 4.92 16.54 4.51
C SER A 94 4.99 15.41 5.53
N GLU A 95 4.13 14.40 5.39
CA GLU A 95 4.12 13.25 6.29
C GLU A 95 3.74 11.98 5.53
N ILE A 96 4.48 10.89 5.78
CA ILE A 96 4.16 9.57 5.22
C ILE A 96 4.23 8.49 6.28
N ALA A 97 3.45 7.42 6.08
CA ALA A 97 3.59 6.17 6.82
C ALA A 97 3.63 4.99 5.85
N PHE A 98 4.49 4.03 6.10
CA PHE A 98 4.50 2.80 5.29
C PHE A 98 4.66 1.53 6.12
N GLY A 99 4.18 0.41 5.58
CA GLY A 99 4.23 -0.88 6.21
C GLY A 99 5.54 -1.63 5.91
N PHE A 100 5.71 -2.13 4.70
CA PHE A 100 6.79 -3.00 4.27
C PHE A 100 7.89 -2.22 3.56
N SER A 101 9.13 -2.29 4.06
CA SER A 101 10.23 -1.47 3.54
C SER A 101 10.84 -2.03 2.24
N ILE A 102 11.56 -1.18 1.50
CA ILE A 102 12.40 -1.60 0.35
C ILE A 102 13.47 -2.58 0.82
N GLN A 103 14.07 -2.38 1.98
CA GLN A 103 15.08 -3.29 2.54
C GLN A 103 14.49 -4.66 2.85
N ASP A 104 13.26 -4.72 3.40
CA ASP A 104 12.56 -5.98 3.63
C ASP A 104 12.29 -6.73 2.33
N ALA A 105 11.90 -6.01 1.29
CA ALA A 105 11.63 -6.56 -0.02
C ALA A 105 12.91 -7.14 -0.67
N LEU A 106 14.02 -6.41 -0.59
CA LEU A 106 15.32 -6.87 -1.07
C LEU A 106 15.83 -8.10 -0.30
N ALA A 107 15.67 -8.11 1.03
CA ALA A 107 16.04 -9.25 1.88
C ALA A 107 15.23 -10.52 1.53
N GLN A 108 14.02 -10.37 0.96
CA GLN A 108 13.21 -11.48 0.45
C GLN A 108 13.50 -11.82 -1.02
N GLY A 109 14.57 -11.29 -1.61
CA GLY A 109 14.94 -11.52 -3.01
C GLY A 109 14.01 -10.85 -4.03
N ARG A 110 13.24 -9.83 -3.62
CA ARG A 110 12.34 -9.10 -4.53
C ARG A 110 13.14 -8.07 -5.32
N ARG A 111 12.83 -7.96 -6.61
CA ARG A 111 13.43 -6.93 -7.46
C ARG A 111 12.88 -5.55 -7.07
N ARG A 112 13.73 -4.70 -6.52
CA ARG A 112 13.45 -3.30 -6.16
C ARG A 112 14.64 -2.43 -6.54
N ILE A 113 14.38 -1.15 -6.77
CA ILE A 113 15.45 -0.15 -6.81
C ILE A 113 15.90 0.06 -5.35
N ALA A 114 17.18 -0.20 -5.07
CA ALA A 114 17.77 -0.09 -3.73
C ALA A 114 18.01 1.38 -3.35
N PHE A 115 16.92 2.14 -3.23
CA PHE A 115 16.93 3.56 -2.93
C PHE A 115 15.72 3.86 -2.02
N GLN A 116 15.98 4.26 -0.78
CA GLN A 116 14.94 4.50 0.21
C GLN A 116 14.24 5.84 -0.03
N CYS A 117 12.97 5.95 0.35
CA CYS A 117 12.19 7.17 0.17
C CYS A 117 12.81 8.38 0.89
N VAL A 118 13.46 8.18 2.04
CA VAL A 118 14.16 9.25 2.77
C VAL A 118 15.29 9.88 1.95
N GLU A 119 15.99 9.11 1.14
CA GLU A 119 17.06 9.62 0.26
C GLU A 119 16.48 10.55 -0.83
N ALA A 120 15.26 10.29 -1.30
CA ALA A 120 14.58 11.18 -2.24
C ALA A 120 14.19 12.51 -1.55
N PHE A 121 13.69 12.45 -0.33
CA PHE A 121 13.29 13.64 0.43
C PHE A 121 14.48 14.54 0.75
N ASP A 122 15.61 13.95 1.17
CA ASP A 122 16.86 14.68 1.38
C ASP A 122 17.32 15.41 0.11
N LYS A 123 17.28 14.72 -1.05
CA LYS A 123 17.66 15.33 -2.34
C LYS A 123 16.67 16.38 -2.84
N ALA A 124 15.40 16.24 -2.51
CA ALA A 124 14.37 17.22 -2.84
C ALA A 124 14.41 18.44 -1.91
N SER A 125 15.27 18.45 -0.89
CA SER A 125 15.32 19.46 0.17
C SER A 125 13.95 19.72 0.80
N THR A 126 13.18 18.63 1.00
CA THR A 126 11.83 18.66 1.56
C THR A 126 11.82 17.90 2.87
N GLU A 127 11.40 18.55 3.94
CA GLU A 127 11.20 17.87 5.22
C GLU A 127 9.92 17.03 5.16
N VAL A 128 10.08 15.71 5.25
CA VAL A 128 8.97 14.75 5.30
C VAL A 128 9.11 13.90 6.55
N ILE A 129 8.10 13.92 7.41
CA ILE A 129 8.02 13.04 8.57
C ILE A 129 7.72 11.62 8.08
N VAL A 130 8.54 10.64 8.48
CA VAL A 130 8.43 9.26 7.98
C VAL A 130 8.19 8.27 9.11
N HIS A 131 7.01 7.65 9.11
CA HIS A 131 6.63 6.57 10.01
C HIS A 131 6.84 5.22 9.31
N LYS A 132 7.73 4.39 9.85
CA LYS A 132 8.13 3.11 9.25
C LYS A 132 7.51 1.93 9.97
N GLY A 133 7.15 0.89 9.22
CA GLY A 133 6.79 -0.41 9.78
C GLY A 133 5.39 -0.49 10.37
N ILE A 134 4.47 0.39 9.97
CA ILE A 134 3.08 0.36 10.43
C ILE A 134 2.40 -0.90 9.87
N LEU A 135 1.95 -1.79 10.74
CA LEU A 135 1.40 -3.11 10.38
C LEU A 135 2.30 -3.89 9.41
N ARG A 136 3.63 -3.81 9.62
CA ARG A 136 4.66 -4.37 8.72
C ARG A 136 4.39 -5.83 8.34
N ARG A 137 3.91 -6.66 9.28
CA ARG A 137 3.64 -8.07 9.04
C ARG A 137 2.42 -8.27 8.14
N GLU A 138 1.36 -7.52 8.36
CA GLU A 138 0.15 -7.55 7.55
C GLU A 138 0.47 -7.11 6.12
N CYS A 139 1.23 -6.03 5.96
CA CYS A 139 1.71 -5.58 4.66
C CYS A 139 2.62 -6.60 3.98
N ALA A 140 3.51 -7.29 4.72
CA ALA A 140 4.40 -8.31 4.17
C ALA A 140 3.64 -9.50 3.54
N ILE A 141 2.46 -9.84 4.04
CA ILE A 141 1.62 -10.93 3.51
C ILE A 141 1.21 -10.66 2.05
N LEU A 142 0.94 -9.40 1.69
CA LEU A 142 0.56 -8.99 0.33
C LEU A 142 1.65 -9.30 -0.71
N TYR A 143 2.88 -9.54 -0.26
CA TYR A 143 4.03 -9.86 -1.12
C TYR A 143 4.27 -11.36 -1.28
N ARG A 144 3.59 -12.23 -0.55
CA ARG A 144 3.78 -13.67 -0.60
C ARG A 144 3.26 -14.23 -1.92
N ALA A 145 4.07 -15.06 -2.57
CA ALA A 145 3.72 -15.66 -3.87
C ALA A 145 2.55 -16.64 -3.79
N ASP A 146 2.32 -17.26 -2.62
CA ASP A 146 1.19 -18.14 -2.36
C ASP A 146 -0.12 -17.35 -2.22
N VAL A 147 -0.11 -16.23 -1.51
CA VAL A 147 -1.27 -15.33 -1.39
C VAL A 147 -1.65 -14.76 -2.76
N ARG A 148 -0.67 -14.33 -3.56
CA ARG A 148 -0.92 -13.87 -4.93
C ARG A 148 -1.54 -14.96 -5.81
N ARG A 149 -1.10 -16.21 -5.70
CA ARG A 149 -1.68 -17.35 -6.43
C ARG A 149 -3.10 -17.67 -5.98
N GLU A 150 -3.36 -17.59 -4.69
CA GLU A 150 -4.70 -17.84 -4.13
C GLU A 150 -5.67 -16.74 -4.59
N ILE A 151 -5.27 -15.47 -4.57
CA ILE A 151 -6.10 -14.35 -5.05
C ILE A 151 -6.31 -14.44 -6.58
N ASN A 152 -5.29 -14.81 -7.36
CA ASN A 152 -5.45 -15.04 -8.79
C ASN A 152 -6.37 -16.24 -9.13
N HIS A 153 -6.46 -17.25 -8.27
CA HIS A 153 -7.43 -18.33 -8.40
C HIS A 153 -8.87 -17.83 -8.19
N LEU A 154 -9.06 -16.84 -7.31
CA LEU A 154 -10.36 -16.19 -7.06
C LEU A 154 -10.86 -15.36 -8.26
N ARG A 155 -9.98 -14.92 -9.13
CA ARG A 155 -10.32 -14.14 -10.34
C ARG A 155 -11.21 -14.89 -11.34
N ASN A 156 -11.16 -16.24 -11.33
CA ASN A 156 -11.97 -17.10 -12.20
C ASN A 156 -13.07 -17.85 -11.42
N ALA A 157 -13.27 -17.50 -10.16
CA ALA A 157 -14.24 -18.13 -9.29
C ALA A 157 -15.64 -17.55 -9.51
N THR A 158 -16.66 -18.39 -9.43
CA THR A 158 -18.05 -17.96 -9.45
C THR A 158 -18.43 -17.23 -8.16
N ASP A 159 -19.56 -16.47 -8.18
CA ASP A 159 -20.06 -15.81 -6.96
C ASP A 159 -20.31 -16.78 -5.79
N GLU A 160 -20.58 -18.05 -6.06
CA GLU A 160 -20.70 -19.11 -5.04
C GLU A 160 -19.33 -19.51 -4.47
N ASP A 161 -18.32 -19.65 -5.33
CA ASP A 161 -16.94 -19.92 -4.91
C ASP A 161 -16.39 -18.77 -4.06
N LEU A 162 -16.69 -17.51 -4.42
CA LEU A 162 -16.30 -16.32 -3.67
C LEU A 162 -16.95 -16.25 -2.30
N LYS A 163 -18.21 -16.66 -2.16
CA LYS A 163 -18.91 -16.73 -0.86
C LYS A 163 -18.33 -17.81 0.04
N ALA A 164 -18.03 -18.98 -0.50
CA ALA A 164 -17.41 -20.09 0.25
C ALA A 164 -15.99 -19.74 0.69
N LEU A 165 -15.20 -19.13 -0.20
CA LEU A 165 -13.81 -18.71 0.07
C LEU A 165 -13.71 -17.55 1.05
N ASN A 166 -14.65 -16.58 1.02
CA ASN A 166 -14.66 -15.48 2.00
C ASN A 166 -14.88 -16.01 3.43
N ALA A 167 -15.77 -16.97 3.62
CA ALA A 167 -15.97 -17.59 4.94
C ALA A 167 -14.72 -18.32 5.43
N ASP A 168 -14.05 -19.06 4.53
CA ASP A 168 -12.90 -19.91 4.85
C ASP A 168 -11.58 -19.08 4.93
N SER A 169 -11.42 -18.03 4.12
CA SER A 169 -10.26 -17.13 4.19
C SER A 169 -10.28 -16.24 5.43
N ILE A 170 -11.45 -15.77 5.84
CA ILE A 170 -11.63 -15.05 7.10
C ILE A 170 -11.31 -15.97 8.27
N ALA A 171 -11.80 -17.22 8.25
CA ALA A 171 -11.52 -18.22 9.29
C ALA A 171 -10.02 -18.58 9.34
N ARG A 172 -9.35 -18.75 8.20
CA ARG A 172 -7.89 -19.02 8.14
C ARG A 172 -7.06 -17.80 8.56
N ARG A 173 -7.44 -16.59 8.20
CA ARG A 173 -6.79 -15.36 8.66
C ARG A 173 -6.92 -15.19 10.17
N THR A 174 -8.11 -15.46 10.72
CA THR A 174 -8.36 -15.40 12.16
C THR A 174 -7.57 -16.49 12.89
N ALA A 175 -7.55 -17.71 12.39
CA ALA A 175 -6.78 -18.84 12.96
C ALA A 175 -5.27 -18.58 12.89
N TRP A 176 -4.76 -18.06 11.77
CA TRP A 176 -3.34 -17.69 11.61
C TRP A 176 -2.94 -16.55 12.56
N PHE A 177 -3.79 -15.53 12.71
CA PHE A 177 -3.60 -14.44 13.69
C PHE A 177 -3.57 -14.96 15.11
N CYS A 178 -4.48 -15.89 15.48
CA CYS A 178 -4.52 -16.48 16.82
C CYS A 178 -3.30 -17.35 17.11
N GLN A 179 -2.82 -18.13 16.16
CA GLN A 179 -1.65 -19.03 16.32
C GLN A 179 -0.32 -18.26 16.39
N ASN A 180 -0.20 -17.11 15.72
CA ASN A 180 1.05 -16.33 15.67
C ASN A 180 1.11 -15.17 16.68
N LYS A 181 0.03 -14.95 17.44
CA LYS A 181 -0.01 -13.97 18.54
C LYS A 181 0.83 -14.40 19.75
N ALA A 182 1.10 -15.70 19.92
CA ALA A 182 1.85 -16.26 21.04
C ALA A 182 3.37 -16.30 20.84
N GLY A 183 3.90 -15.81 19.71
CA GLY A 183 5.32 -15.80 19.37
C GLY A 183 5.91 -14.40 19.20
N LEU A 184 5.33 -13.39 19.88
CA LEU A 184 5.74 -11.99 19.82
C LEU A 184 6.13 -11.47 21.18
#